data_8745d3c9667ac02f7e6e0e7d88fa259b
#
_entry.id   8745d3c9667ac02f7e6e0e7d88fa259b
#
_cell.length_a   1.000
_cell.length_b   1.000
_cell.length_c   1.000
_cell.angle_alpha   90.00
_cell.angle_beta   90.00
_cell.angle_gamma   90.00
#
_symmetry.space_group_name_H-M   'P 1'
#
loop_
_entity.id
_entity.type
_entity.pdbx_description
1 polymer ?
#
loop_
_entity_poly.entity_id
_entity_poly.type
_entity_poly.pdbx_seq_one_letter_code
_entity_poly.pdbx_strand_id
1 'polypeptide(L)'
;MVAKSEVRGWPLFGWLTSRAGTVYVTRGGGPSTYPGVNAAMAEVYRSGLPVLFFPEGTTTDGSGVLPFRRGLFHSVLNEGVSLRVAALRYSLEDAAGSVEEDVCWWGDALLAPHLWRLLGLKGIQAEICFGGEVAARRDRFVLSEGAQEAVAGLYAGLGVDVAGEVELVEAF
;
A
#
# COMPACT_ATOMS: atom_id res chain seq x y z
N MET A 1 -5.63 4.02 7.80
CA MET A 1 -5.33 3.51 6.44
C MET A 1 -6.19 4.23 5.42
N VAL A 2 -5.74 4.39 4.18
CA VAL A 2 -6.56 4.91 3.08
C VAL A 2 -7.00 3.74 2.19
N ALA A 3 -8.30 3.62 1.91
CA ALA A 3 -8.86 2.53 1.09
C ALA A 3 -9.94 3.06 0.13
N LYS A 4 -10.32 2.23 -0.87
CA LYS A 4 -11.43 2.55 -1.79
C LYS A 4 -12.76 2.59 -1.05
N SER A 5 -13.65 3.50 -1.45
CA SER A 5 -15.01 3.61 -0.88
C SER A 5 -15.85 2.33 -1.03
N GLU A 6 -15.63 1.56 -2.10
CA GLU A 6 -16.33 0.30 -2.37
C GLU A 6 -16.07 -0.74 -1.27
N VAL A 7 -14.87 -0.74 -0.68
CA VAL A 7 -14.50 -1.65 0.42
C VAL A 7 -15.41 -1.49 1.62
N ARG A 8 -15.96 -0.29 1.84
CA ARG A 8 -16.91 0.00 2.93
C ARG A 8 -18.19 -0.84 2.83
N GLY A 9 -18.60 -1.19 1.60
CA GLY A 9 -19.78 -2.02 1.34
C GLY A 9 -19.55 -3.53 1.42
N TRP A 10 -18.30 -3.97 1.62
CA TRP A 10 -18.02 -5.40 1.66
C TRP A 10 -18.43 -6.03 3.00
N PRO A 11 -19.08 -7.19 2.98
CA PRO A 11 -19.40 -7.91 4.19
C PRO A 11 -18.13 -8.16 5.01
N LEU A 12 -18.18 -8.03 6.32
CA LEU A 12 -17.11 -8.20 7.28
C LEU A 12 -15.96 -7.17 7.10
N PHE A 13 -15.35 -7.07 5.91
CA PHE A 13 -14.24 -6.15 5.64
C PHE A 13 -14.65 -4.69 5.77
N GLY A 14 -15.83 -4.29 5.30
CA GLY A 14 -16.32 -2.92 5.45
C GLY A 14 -16.53 -2.54 6.91
N TRP A 15 -17.05 -3.45 7.72
CA TRP A 15 -17.19 -3.24 9.16
C TRP A 15 -15.81 -3.12 9.84
N LEU A 16 -14.88 -4.04 9.55
CA LEU A 16 -13.55 -4.07 10.14
C LEU A 16 -12.74 -2.81 9.79
N THR A 17 -12.70 -2.46 8.51
CA THR A 17 -11.95 -1.27 8.04
C THR A 17 -12.55 0.03 8.57
N SER A 18 -13.89 0.12 8.71
CA SER A 18 -14.53 1.28 9.31
C SER A 18 -14.17 1.42 10.80
N ARG A 19 -14.10 0.31 11.55
CA ARG A 19 -13.65 0.30 12.94
C ARG A 19 -12.17 0.65 13.10
N ALA A 20 -11.35 0.32 12.11
CA ALA A 20 -9.92 0.64 12.07
C ALA A 20 -9.62 2.10 11.68
N GLY A 21 -10.61 2.98 11.60
CA GLY A 21 -10.41 4.39 11.25
C GLY A 21 -9.94 4.61 9.81
N THR A 22 -10.44 3.81 8.87
CA THR A 22 -10.07 3.91 7.46
C THR A 22 -10.64 5.17 6.83
N VAL A 23 -9.78 5.96 6.17
CA VAL A 23 -10.17 7.06 5.29
C VAL A 23 -10.53 6.49 3.91
N TYR A 24 -11.76 6.72 3.47
CA TYR A 24 -12.24 6.17 2.20
C TYR A 24 -12.10 7.17 1.04
N VAL A 25 -11.66 6.66 -0.11
CA VAL A 25 -11.46 7.43 -1.34
C VAL A 25 -12.34 6.88 -2.44
N THR A 26 -13.12 7.74 -3.08
CA THR A 26 -13.88 7.39 -4.28
C THR A 26 -12.97 7.44 -5.52
N ARG A 27 -12.84 6.31 -6.24
CA ARG A 27 -12.11 6.27 -7.51
C ARG A 27 -12.92 6.94 -8.62
N GLY A 28 -12.20 7.48 -9.60
CA GLY A 28 -12.83 8.08 -10.78
C GLY A 28 -13.26 9.53 -10.63
N GLY A 29 -13.26 10.09 -9.42
CA GLY A 29 -13.59 11.49 -9.19
C GLY A 29 -12.50 12.50 -9.62
N GLY A 30 -11.38 12.00 -10.15
CA GLY A 30 -10.27 12.84 -10.59
C GLY A 30 -9.65 13.70 -9.47
N PRO A 31 -9.00 14.81 -9.82
CA PRO A 31 -8.37 15.71 -8.85
C PRO A 31 -9.33 16.31 -7.82
N SER A 32 -10.62 16.37 -8.11
CA SER A 32 -11.64 16.95 -7.22
C SER A 32 -11.91 16.14 -5.95
N THR A 33 -11.52 14.86 -5.91
CA THR A 33 -11.71 14.01 -4.71
C THR A 33 -10.59 14.17 -3.69
N TYR A 34 -9.40 14.62 -4.09
CA TYR A 34 -8.25 14.76 -3.19
C TYR A 34 -8.46 15.73 -2.02
N PRO A 35 -9.14 16.89 -2.16
CA PRO A 35 -9.34 17.80 -1.04
C PRO A 35 -10.04 17.14 0.16
N GLY A 36 -11.11 16.39 -0.08
CA GLY A 36 -11.83 15.68 0.98
C GLY A 36 -10.99 14.61 1.67
N VAL A 37 -10.23 13.83 0.87
CA VAL A 37 -9.35 12.79 1.40
C VAL A 37 -8.20 13.40 2.20
N ASN A 38 -7.57 14.45 1.68
CA ASN A 38 -6.49 15.14 2.38
C ASN A 38 -6.97 15.76 3.70
N ALA A 39 -8.19 16.31 3.73
CA ALA A 39 -8.79 16.83 4.97
C ALA A 39 -9.00 15.71 6.00
N ALA A 40 -9.54 14.57 5.59
CA ALA A 40 -9.72 13.42 6.47
C ALA A 40 -8.38 12.83 6.97
N MET A 41 -7.35 12.78 6.12
CA MET A 41 -6.01 12.38 6.55
C MET A 41 -5.42 13.37 7.56
N ALA A 42 -5.62 14.68 7.35
CA ALA A 42 -5.15 15.72 8.26
C ALA A 42 -5.78 15.59 9.65
N GLU A 43 -7.06 15.26 9.76
CA GLU A 43 -7.72 14.99 11.05
C GLU A 43 -7.07 13.82 11.79
N VAL A 44 -6.73 12.74 11.06
CA VAL A 44 -6.02 11.59 11.64
C VAL A 44 -4.63 11.98 12.13
N TYR A 45 -3.88 12.76 11.36
CA TYR A 45 -2.56 13.25 11.77
C TYR A 45 -2.63 14.13 13.02
N ARG A 46 -3.60 15.05 13.10
CA ARG A 46 -3.81 15.92 14.27
C ARG A 46 -4.22 15.15 15.52
N SER A 47 -4.82 13.96 15.36
CA SER A 47 -5.10 13.06 16.49
C SER A 47 -3.88 12.25 16.94
N GLY A 48 -2.70 12.45 16.33
CA GLY A 48 -1.46 11.76 16.68
C GLY A 48 -1.35 10.35 16.09
N LEU A 49 -2.21 9.98 15.14
CA LEU A 49 -2.21 8.65 14.54
C LEU A 49 -1.54 8.65 13.17
N PRO A 50 -0.79 7.59 12.82
CA PRO A 50 -0.21 7.44 11.50
C PRO A 50 -1.27 7.06 10.45
N VAL A 51 -1.03 7.46 9.21
CA VAL A 51 -1.85 7.07 8.06
C VAL A 51 -1.05 6.23 7.09
N LEU A 52 -1.45 4.99 6.88
CA LEU A 52 -0.93 4.14 5.81
C LEU A 52 -1.70 4.40 4.52
N PHE A 53 -1.00 4.65 3.43
CA PHE A 53 -1.61 4.77 2.10
C PHE A 53 -0.72 4.16 1.02
N PHE A 54 -1.35 3.70 -0.06
CA PHE A 54 -0.69 3.11 -1.22
C PHE A 54 -0.78 4.11 -2.39
N PRO A 55 0.29 4.86 -2.66
CA PRO A 55 0.24 5.96 -3.63
C PRO A 55 0.15 5.51 -5.08
N GLU A 56 0.41 4.26 -5.40
CA GLU A 56 0.15 3.66 -6.72
C GLU A 56 -1.33 3.75 -7.09
N GLY A 57 -2.21 3.69 -6.08
CA GLY A 57 -3.66 3.86 -6.23
C GLY A 57 -4.35 2.73 -7.00
N THR A 58 -3.65 1.64 -7.28
CA THR A 58 -4.18 0.40 -7.88
C THR A 58 -3.36 -0.79 -7.40
N THR A 59 -3.87 -1.98 -7.65
CA THR A 59 -3.15 -3.24 -7.50
C THR A 59 -2.46 -3.61 -8.80
N THR A 60 -1.37 -4.35 -8.74
CA THR A 60 -0.55 -4.79 -9.87
C THR A 60 -0.36 -6.29 -9.87
N ASP A 61 0.30 -6.79 -10.88
CA ASP A 61 0.78 -8.16 -11.01
C ASP A 61 1.94 -8.51 -10.05
N GLY A 62 2.46 -7.53 -9.33
CA GLY A 62 3.61 -7.70 -8.45
C GLY A 62 4.96 -7.68 -9.16
N SER A 63 5.05 -7.28 -10.42
CA SER A 63 6.32 -7.20 -11.16
C SER A 63 7.20 -6.01 -10.77
N GLY A 64 6.62 -4.99 -10.12
CA GLY A 64 7.34 -3.79 -9.73
C GLY A 64 6.48 -2.73 -9.06
N VAL A 65 7.04 -1.55 -8.86
CA VAL A 65 6.41 -0.39 -8.24
C VAL A 65 5.95 0.59 -9.32
N LEU A 66 4.65 0.91 -9.33
CA LEU A 66 4.07 1.87 -10.26
C LEU A 66 4.39 3.32 -9.89
N PRO A 67 4.25 4.26 -10.84
CA PRO A 67 4.36 5.68 -10.56
C PRO A 67 3.39 6.14 -9.46
N PHE A 68 3.88 6.93 -8.51
CA PHE A 68 3.09 7.39 -7.38
C PHE A 68 2.16 8.54 -7.76
N ARG A 69 0.89 8.45 -7.33
CA ARG A 69 -0.11 9.50 -7.47
C ARG A 69 0.13 10.59 -6.42
N ARG A 70 0.42 11.78 -6.88
CA ARG A 70 0.88 12.92 -6.07
C ARG A 70 -0.19 13.54 -5.15
N GLY A 71 -1.47 13.20 -5.37
CA GLY A 71 -2.58 13.86 -4.70
C GLY A 71 -2.62 13.70 -3.18
N LEU A 72 -2.23 12.54 -2.67
CA LEU A 72 -2.24 12.25 -1.22
C LEU A 72 -1.05 12.87 -0.47
N PHE A 73 0.05 13.16 -1.17
CA PHE A 73 1.23 13.79 -0.56
C PHE A 73 0.98 15.25 -0.14
N HIS A 74 -0.12 15.85 -0.60
CA HIS A 74 -0.49 17.21 -0.20
C HIS A 74 -0.79 17.31 1.30
N SER A 75 -1.49 16.34 1.88
CA SER A 75 -1.77 16.32 3.32
C SER A 75 -0.51 16.12 4.15
N VAL A 76 0.44 15.30 3.68
CA VAL A 76 1.73 15.09 4.34
C VAL A 76 2.49 16.40 4.47
N LEU A 77 2.54 17.18 3.38
CA LEU A 77 3.24 18.47 3.35
C LEU A 77 2.54 19.52 4.20
N ASN A 78 1.21 19.63 4.07
CA ASN A 78 0.45 20.67 4.77
C ASN A 78 0.48 20.49 6.29
N GLU A 79 0.43 19.27 6.76
CA GLU A 79 0.48 18.96 8.20
C GLU A 79 1.91 18.81 8.73
N GLY A 80 2.92 18.84 7.86
CA GLY A 80 4.32 18.75 8.25
C GLY A 80 4.70 17.43 8.93
N VAL A 81 3.97 16.35 8.61
CA VAL A 81 4.24 15.04 9.21
C VAL A 81 5.36 14.31 8.49
N SER A 82 6.10 13.48 9.22
CA SER A 82 7.15 12.67 8.63
C SER A 82 6.57 11.57 7.73
N LEU A 83 7.25 11.29 6.61
CA LEU A 83 6.90 10.24 5.68
C LEU A 83 7.91 9.10 5.77
N ARG A 84 7.45 7.92 6.14
CA ARG A 84 8.23 6.69 6.06
C ARG A 84 7.71 5.81 4.94
N VAL A 85 8.61 5.05 4.33
CA VAL A 85 8.28 4.16 3.21
C VAL A 85 8.42 2.71 3.61
N ALA A 86 7.65 1.86 2.95
CA ALA A 86 7.79 0.41 3.04
C ALA A 86 7.51 -0.21 1.67
N ALA A 87 8.19 -1.29 1.34
CA ALA A 87 7.90 -2.12 0.18
C ALA A 87 7.33 -3.46 0.65
N LEU A 88 6.39 -3.99 -0.10
CA LEU A 88 5.75 -5.28 0.12
C LEU A 88 5.92 -6.13 -1.13
N ARG A 89 6.42 -7.35 -0.98
CA ARG A 89 6.55 -8.34 -2.05
C ARG A 89 5.93 -9.66 -1.61
N TYR A 90 5.32 -10.34 -2.57
CA TYR A 90 4.81 -11.70 -2.37
C TYR A 90 5.70 -12.70 -3.08
N SER A 91 5.82 -13.89 -2.49
CA SER A 91 6.39 -15.07 -3.11
C SER A 91 5.48 -16.28 -2.90
N LEU A 92 5.62 -17.30 -3.72
CA LEU A 92 4.80 -18.50 -3.69
C LEU A 92 5.73 -19.72 -3.81
N GLU A 93 5.63 -20.64 -2.86
CA GLU A 93 6.36 -21.90 -2.87
C GLU A 93 5.68 -22.97 -3.74
N ASP A 94 4.37 -22.82 -3.97
CA ASP A 94 3.59 -23.76 -4.77
C ASP A 94 3.99 -23.67 -6.24
N ALA A 95 4.63 -24.74 -6.75
CA ALA A 95 5.07 -24.82 -8.15
C ALA A 95 3.91 -24.88 -9.17
N ALA A 96 2.68 -25.10 -8.71
CA ALA A 96 1.50 -25.15 -9.56
C ALA A 96 0.84 -23.80 -9.77
N GLY A 97 1.30 -22.73 -9.08
CA GLY A 97 0.77 -21.39 -9.16
C GLY A 97 1.81 -20.35 -9.53
N SER A 98 1.34 -19.12 -9.76
CA SER A 98 2.20 -17.95 -9.96
C SER A 98 1.80 -16.80 -9.04
N VAL A 99 2.77 -15.95 -8.69
CA VAL A 99 2.48 -14.73 -7.90
C VAL A 99 1.57 -13.80 -8.69
N GLU A 100 1.84 -13.62 -9.97
CA GLU A 100 1.13 -12.72 -10.86
C GLU A 100 -0.35 -13.09 -11.01
N GLU A 101 -0.66 -14.35 -11.28
CA GLU A 101 -2.02 -14.78 -11.63
C GLU A 101 -2.84 -15.23 -10.41
N ASP A 102 -2.17 -15.79 -9.40
CA ASP A 102 -2.85 -16.47 -8.30
C ASP A 102 -2.79 -15.72 -6.97
N VAL A 103 -1.71 -14.99 -6.69
CA VAL A 103 -1.54 -14.21 -5.46
C VAL A 103 -1.94 -12.76 -5.65
N CYS A 104 -1.52 -12.11 -6.72
CA CYS A 104 -1.83 -10.72 -7.01
C CYS A 104 -3.23 -10.57 -7.60
N TRP A 105 -4.04 -9.68 -7.02
CA TRP A 105 -5.35 -9.34 -7.57
C TRP A 105 -5.26 -8.04 -8.35
N TRP A 106 -5.30 -8.10 -9.67
CA TRP A 106 -5.11 -6.95 -10.56
C TRP A 106 -5.95 -7.04 -11.84
N GLY A 107 -5.91 -5.98 -12.65
CA GLY A 107 -6.64 -5.90 -13.90
C GLY A 107 -8.15 -6.00 -13.69
N ASP A 108 -8.80 -6.81 -14.53
CA ASP A 108 -10.25 -7.04 -14.52
C ASP A 108 -10.64 -8.32 -13.74
N ALA A 109 -9.73 -8.88 -12.96
CA ALA A 109 -9.97 -10.10 -12.20
C ALA A 109 -11.11 -9.89 -11.19
N LEU A 110 -12.07 -10.81 -11.18
CA LEU A 110 -13.16 -10.81 -10.20
C LEU A 110 -12.63 -11.24 -8.83
N LEU A 111 -12.95 -10.47 -7.79
CA LEU A 111 -12.43 -10.70 -6.45
C LEU A 111 -12.83 -12.08 -5.86
N ALA A 112 -14.08 -12.47 -5.98
CA ALA A 112 -14.57 -13.71 -5.34
C ALA A 112 -13.91 -14.97 -5.91
N PRO A 113 -13.82 -15.19 -7.24
CA PRO A 113 -13.05 -16.29 -7.82
C PRO A 113 -11.56 -16.24 -7.46
N HIS A 114 -10.97 -15.03 -7.43
CA HIS A 114 -9.58 -14.86 -7.05
C HIS A 114 -9.33 -15.28 -5.60
N LEU A 115 -10.16 -14.81 -4.65
CA LEU A 115 -10.05 -15.21 -3.24
C LEU A 115 -10.22 -16.72 -3.06
N TRP A 116 -11.15 -17.34 -3.81
CA TRP A 116 -11.32 -18.80 -3.75
C TRP A 116 -10.07 -19.56 -4.20
N ARG A 117 -9.41 -19.07 -5.26
CA ARG A 117 -8.14 -19.62 -5.74
C ARG A 117 -7.03 -19.41 -4.71
N LEU A 118 -6.90 -18.18 -4.20
CA LEU A 118 -5.91 -17.80 -3.21
C LEU A 118 -5.97 -18.69 -1.95
N LEU A 119 -7.17 -19.03 -1.47
CA LEU A 119 -7.37 -19.90 -0.31
C LEU A 119 -6.93 -21.36 -0.56
N GLY A 120 -6.79 -21.76 -1.81
CA GLY A 120 -6.29 -23.08 -2.19
C GLY A 120 -4.77 -23.17 -2.32
N LEU A 121 -4.06 -22.06 -2.36
CA LEU A 121 -2.61 -22.03 -2.51
C LEU A 121 -1.89 -22.39 -1.20
N LYS A 122 -0.69 -22.91 -1.34
CA LYS A 122 0.20 -23.27 -0.22
C LYS A 122 1.49 -22.47 -0.32
N GLY A 123 2.03 -22.09 0.84
CA GLY A 123 3.34 -21.44 0.91
C GLY A 123 3.36 -20.02 0.34
N ILE A 124 2.27 -19.25 0.51
CA ILE A 124 2.28 -17.81 0.19
C ILE A 124 3.07 -17.11 1.28
N GLN A 125 4.10 -16.38 0.88
CA GLN A 125 4.88 -15.53 1.77
C GLN A 125 4.69 -14.06 1.41
N ALA A 126 4.71 -13.20 2.41
CA ALA A 126 4.65 -11.75 2.25
C ALA A 126 5.85 -11.14 2.99
N GLU A 127 6.74 -10.51 2.26
CA GLU A 127 7.91 -9.84 2.81
C GLU A 127 7.66 -8.33 2.82
N ILE A 128 7.90 -7.69 3.97
CA ILE A 128 7.80 -6.24 4.12
C ILE A 128 9.16 -5.69 4.52
N CYS A 129 9.70 -4.79 3.71
CA CYS A 129 10.90 -4.04 4.04
C CYS A 129 10.53 -2.60 4.40
N PHE A 130 10.86 -2.19 5.62
CA PHE A 130 10.66 -0.83 6.08
C PHE A 130 11.89 0.02 5.75
N GLY A 131 11.67 1.15 5.09
CA GLY A 131 12.69 2.14 4.81
C GLY A 131 12.75 3.25 5.84
N GLY A 132 13.73 4.11 5.67
CA GLY A 132 13.90 5.31 6.47
C GLY A 132 12.83 6.38 6.20
N GLU A 133 13.00 7.51 6.87
CA GLU A 133 12.20 8.70 6.63
C GLU A 133 12.64 9.36 5.31
N VAL A 134 11.67 9.68 4.47
CA VAL A 134 11.92 10.45 3.25
C VAL A 134 12.13 11.91 3.65
N ALA A 135 13.25 12.50 3.22
CA ALA A 135 13.58 13.87 3.55
C ALA A 135 12.44 14.83 3.19
N ALA A 136 12.04 15.65 4.16
CA ALA A 136 11.02 16.66 3.97
C ALA A 136 11.34 17.56 2.77
N ARG A 137 10.41 17.69 1.84
CA ARG A 137 10.51 18.54 0.66
C ARG A 137 9.36 19.56 0.72
N ARG A 138 9.56 20.70 0.10
CA ARG A 138 8.51 21.74 0.02
C ARG A 138 7.53 21.51 -1.14
N ASP A 139 7.84 20.56 -2.03
CA ASP A 139 7.07 20.25 -3.22
C ASP A 139 6.61 18.79 -3.20
N ARG A 140 5.31 18.59 -3.40
CA ARG A 140 4.69 17.25 -3.46
C ARG A 140 5.20 16.39 -4.63
N PHE A 141 5.63 17.02 -5.72
CA PHE A 141 6.19 16.30 -6.87
C PHE A 141 7.53 15.66 -6.47
N VAL A 142 8.42 16.46 -5.91
CA VAL A 142 9.72 15.99 -5.44
C VAL A 142 9.58 14.99 -4.30
N LEU A 143 8.62 15.21 -3.38
CA LEU A 143 8.35 14.28 -2.28
C LEU A 143 7.84 12.93 -2.79
N SER A 144 6.89 12.92 -3.75
CA SER A 144 6.35 11.69 -4.32
C SER A 144 7.37 10.91 -5.15
N GLU A 145 8.23 11.60 -5.91
CA GLU A 145 9.31 11.00 -6.68
C GLU A 145 10.36 10.36 -5.76
N GLY A 146 10.83 11.10 -4.76
CA GLY A 146 11.77 10.55 -3.77
C GLY A 146 11.21 9.38 -2.96
N ALA A 147 9.91 9.41 -2.64
CA ALA A 147 9.25 8.27 -2.00
C ALA A 147 9.16 7.06 -2.93
N GLN A 148 8.85 7.28 -4.21
CA GLN A 148 8.79 6.21 -5.21
C GLN A 148 10.17 5.57 -5.43
N GLU A 149 11.21 6.37 -5.61
CA GLU A 149 12.58 5.88 -5.76
C GLU A 149 13.01 5.05 -4.55
N ALA A 150 12.72 5.53 -3.34
CA ALA A 150 13.04 4.79 -2.11
C ALA A 150 12.29 3.45 -2.03
N VAL A 151 10.98 3.43 -2.35
CA VAL A 151 10.20 2.17 -2.36
C VAL A 151 10.67 1.22 -3.46
N ALA A 152 10.98 1.73 -4.65
CA ALA A 152 11.51 0.91 -5.74
C ALA A 152 12.86 0.27 -5.38
N GLY A 153 13.74 1.02 -4.70
CA GLY A 153 15.01 0.50 -4.18
C GLY A 153 14.81 -0.62 -3.14
N LEU A 154 13.88 -0.42 -2.19
CA LEU A 154 13.53 -1.46 -1.21
C LEU A 154 12.94 -2.69 -1.90
N TYR A 155 12.03 -2.48 -2.86
CA TYR A 155 11.37 -3.56 -3.59
C TYR A 155 12.37 -4.42 -4.39
N ALA A 156 13.35 -3.78 -5.01
CA ALA A 156 14.41 -4.48 -5.75
C ALA A 156 15.30 -5.33 -4.82
N GLY A 157 15.43 -4.96 -3.56
CA GLY A 157 16.15 -5.74 -2.54
C GLY A 157 15.37 -6.93 -1.98
N LEU A 158 14.03 -6.94 -2.11
CA LEU A 158 13.20 -8.06 -1.67
C LEU A 158 13.29 -9.23 -2.67
N GLY A 159 13.33 -10.46 -2.16
CA GLY A 159 13.40 -11.67 -2.98
C GLY A 159 14.79 -11.95 -3.61
N VAL A 160 15.81 -11.18 -3.24
CA VAL A 160 17.20 -11.58 -3.40
C VAL A 160 17.54 -12.40 -2.16
N ASP A 161 17.87 -13.69 -2.33
CA ASP A 161 18.36 -14.53 -1.24
C ASP A 161 19.60 -13.84 -0.63
N VAL A 162 19.38 -13.03 0.38
CA VAL A 162 20.43 -12.59 1.27
C VAL A 162 20.65 -13.77 2.21
N ALA A 163 21.61 -14.63 1.89
CA ALA A 163 22.19 -15.54 2.86
C ALA A 163 22.87 -14.70 3.95
N GLY A 164 22.11 -14.23 4.93
CA GLY A 164 22.57 -13.41 6.03
C GLY A 164 21.37 -12.85 6.81
N GLU A 165 21.12 -13.47 7.95
CA GLU A 165 20.33 -13.03 9.09
C GLU A 165 19.14 -12.07 8.80
N VAL A 166 17.99 -12.65 8.56
CA VAL A 166 16.70 -11.98 8.75
C VAL A 166 16.41 -12.02 10.26
N GLU A 167 16.54 -10.90 10.94
CA GLU A 167 16.04 -10.74 12.29
C GLU A 167 14.50 -10.76 12.23
N LEU A 168 13.93 -11.92 12.56
CA LEU A 168 12.47 -12.08 12.69
C LEU A 168 12.03 -11.24 13.88
N VAL A 169 11.41 -10.08 13.62
CA VAL A 169 10.68 -9.35 14.64
C VAL A 169 9.39 -10.12 14.90
N GLU A 170 9.40 -10.94 15.95
CA GLU A 170 8.17 -11.51 16.50
C GLU A 170 7.28 -10.35 16.98
N ALA A 171 6.17 -10.13 16.29
CA ALA A 171 5.12 -9.23 16.75
C ALA A 171 4.29 -9.94 17.81
N PHE A 172 4.39 -9.46 19.05
CA PHE A 172 3.45 -9.77 20.14
C PHE A 172 2.15 -8.97 20.00
#